data_cc06022115849f50cae558a064083431
#
_entry.id   cc06022115849f50cae558a064083431
#
_cell.length_a   1.000
_cell.length_b   1.000
_cell.length_c   1.000
_cell.angle_alpha   90.00
_cell.angle_beta   90.00
_cell.angle_gamma   90.00
#
_symmetry.space_group_name_H-M   'P 1'
#
loop_
_entity.id
_entity.type
_entity.pdbx_description
1 polymer ?
#
loop_
_entity_poly.entity_id
_entity_poly.type
_entity_poly.pdbx_seq_one_letter_code
_entity_poly.pdbx_strand_id
1 'polypeptide(L)'
;MPPGVPFDLQYRRNFSHKEIHMQLSEDIRKKVLLFQQTEITEYHIYKRLAKRIKEGENSKILDQIAEDELRHYNGWKHYTNEEVQPRWFFVWFYYLVSLAFGFTFGVKLMEMGEEKAQVNYESVSKVIPEAKQYHDEEDKHEHQLLEMLDEERLQYAGSVVLGLNDALVELTGALAGLTLALQNGKLIALSGLITGIAASLSMSASEYLSTRSEETTKHPVRAAVYTGIAYIITVSLLVLPYLISPETFYLDLVITLLTAVAIIAVFNYYISVAKGESFKARFLEMAGLSLSVAAFSFVIGYFIRQWLGVEI
;
A
#
# COMPACT_ATOMS: atom_id res chain seq x y z
N MET A 1 -14.03 17.02 -48.83
CA MET A 1 -14.30 16.45 -47.48
C MET A 1 -15.66 16.94 -47.01
N PRO A 2 -16.68 16.09 -46.85
CA PRO A 2 -17.98 16.48 -46.27
C PRO A 2 -17.86 16.43 -44.73
N PRO A 3 -18.51 17.34 -43.98
CA PRO A 3 -18.44 17.43 -42.55
C PRO A 3 -19.43 16.50 -41.85
N GLY A 4 -19.00 15.88 -40.76
CA GLY A 4 -19.85 15.55 -39.63
C GLY A 4 -20.76 14.31 -39.77
N VAL A 5 -20.17 13.11 -39.74
CA VAL A 5 -20.93 11.92 -39.32
C VAL A 5 -20.62 11.71 -37.83
N PRO A 6 -21.63 11.66 -36.95
CA PRO A 6 -21.42 11.37 -35.54
C PRO A 6 -20.77 9.99 -35.36
N PHE A 7 -19.79 9.89 -34.48
CA PHE A 7 -19.01 8.70 -34.16
C PHE A 7 -19.86 7.45 -33.83
N ASP A 8 -21.04 7.68 -33.30
CA ASP A 8 -22.02 6.63 -32.93
C ASP A 8 -22.60 5.84 -34.15
N LEU A 9 -22.64 6.44 -35.35
CA LEU A 9 -23.16 5.75 -36.55
C LEU A 9 -22.11 4.90 -37.28
N GLN A 10 -20.81 5.17 -37.07
CA GLN A 10 -19.76 4.36 -37.68
C GLN A 10 -19.55 3.05 -36.88
N TYR A 11 -19.80 3.08 -35.59
CA TYR A 11 -19.79 1.88 -34.75
C TYR A 11 -20.94 0.92 -35.04
N ARG A 12 -22.13 1.44 -35.33
CA ARG A 12 -23.32 0.61 -35.71
C ARG A 12 -23.25 -0.03 -37.09
N ARG A 13 -22.38 0.45 -37.98
CA ARG A 13 -22.33 -0.06 -39.37
C ARG A 13 -21.49 -1.32 -39.55
N ASN A 14 -20.63 -1.68 -38.61
CA ASN A 14 -19.76 -2.86 -38.71
C ASN A 14 -20.28 -4.11 -38.00
N PHE A 15 -21.39 -4.01 -37.26
CA PHE A 15 -22.06 -5.17 -36.68
C PHE A 15 -23.25 -5.55 -37.54
N SER A 16 -22.99 -6.20 -38.67
CA SER A 16 -23.98 -7.00 -39.36
C SER A 16 -24.43 -8.12 -38.41
N HIS A 17 -25.74 -8.17 -38.10
CA HIS A 17 -26.40 -9.21 -37.35
C HIS A 17 -26.17 -10.60 -37.98
N LYS A 18 -25.03 -11.17 -37.82
CA LYS A 18 -24.86 -12.62 -37.76
C LYS A 18 -24.86 -12.96 -36.26
N GLU A 19 -25.95 -13.54 -35.79
CA GLU A 19 -26.00 -14.28 -34.55
C GLU A 19 -24.94 -15.38 -34.61
N ILE A 20 -23.70 -15.05 -34.28
CA ILE A 20 -22.65 -16.05 -34.04
C ILE A 20 -22.90 -16.50 -32.60
N HIS A 21 -23.80 -17.45 -32.41
CA HIS A 21 -23.78 -18.34 -31.26
C HIS A 21 -22.49 -19.19 -31.38
N MET A 22 -21.35 -18.55 -31.13
CA MET A 22 -20.09 -19.27 -30.95
C MET A 22 -20.24 -20.04 -29.64
N GLN A 23 -20.44 -21.35 -29.72
CA GLN A 23 -20.38 -22.21 -28.53
C GLN A 23 -18.99 -22.17 -28.00
N LEU A 24 -18.77 -21.25 -27.02
CA LEU A 24 -17.53 -21.20 -26.27
C LEU A 24 -17.32 -22.54 -25.56
N SER A 25 -16.10 -23.07 -25.60
CA SER A 25 -15.76 -24.21 -24.72
C SER A 25 -16.01 -23.83 -23.27
N GLU A 26 -16.34 -24.81 -22.44
CA GLU A 26 -16.67 -24.57 -21.03
C GLU A 26 -15.53 -23.86 -20.28
N ASP A 27 -14.28 -24.16 -20.64
CA ASP A 27 -13.08 -23.49 -20.08
C ASP A 27 -13.03 -22.01 -20.47
N ILE A 28 -13.21 -21.70 -21.77
CA ILE A 28 -13.20 -20.29 -22.23
C ILE A 28 -14.39 -19.54 -21.64
N ARG A 29 -15.58 -20.15 -21.57
CA ARG A 29 -16.76 -19.53 -20.98
C ARG A 29 -16.55 -19.17 -19.50
N LYS A 30 -15.92 -20.04 -18.70
CA LYS A 30 -15.59 -19.75 -17.30
C LYS A 30 -14.62 -18.56 -17.17
N LYS A 31 -13.64 -18.47 -18.05
CA LYS A 31 -12.69 -17.34 -18.07
C LYS A 31 -13.38 -16.03 -18.44
N VAL A 32 -14.23 -16.04 -19.46
CA VAL A 32 -15.00 -14.85 -19.88
C VAL A 32 -15.97 -14.39 -18.79
N LEU A 33 -16.63 -15.32 -18.08
CA LEU A 33 -17.49 -14.97 -16.93
C LEU A 33 -16.67 -14.36 -15.78
N LEU A 34 -15.43 -14.81 -15.57
CA LEU A 34 -14.54 -14.23 -14.58
C LEU A 34 -14.16 -12.80 -14.98
N PHE A 35 -13.73 -12.57 -16.23
CA PHE A 35 -13.45 -11.23 -16.73
C PHE A 35 -14.66 -10.32 -16.57
N GLN A 36 -15.82 -10.75 -17.06
CA GLN A 36 -17.07 -9.99 -16.93
C GLN A 36 -17.36 -9.61 -15.46
N GLN A 37 -17.08 -10.51 -14.49
CA GLN A 37 -17.27 -10.23 -13.07
C GLN A 37 -16.24 -9.24 -12.54
N THR A 38 -15.00 -9.30 -13.01
CA THR A 38 -13.93 -8.36 -12.67
C THR A 38 -14.30 -6.96 -13.14
N GLU A 39 -14.61 -6.77 -14.42
CA GLU A 39 -14.98 -5.48 -15.02
C GLU A 39 -16.13 -4.78 -14.26
N ILE A 40 -17.22 -5.49 -13.98
CA ILE A 40 -18.35 -4.88 -13.25
C ILE A 40 -17.98 -4.54 -11.79
N THR A 41 -17.05 -5.27 -11.21
CA THR A 41 -16.53 -4.97 -9.86
C THR A 41 -15.70 -3.71 -9.89
N GLU A 42 -14.80 -3.57 -10.83
CA GLU A 42 -13.91 -2.43 -11.05
C GLU A 42 -14.67 -1.18 -11.43
N TYR A 43 -15.65 -1.28 -12.35
CA TYR A 43 -16.59 -0.19 -12.62
C TYR A 43 -17.13 0.43 -11.33
N HIS A 44 -17.60 -0.41 -10.42
CA HIS A 44 -18.17 0.07 -9.16
C HIS A 44 -17.12 0.66 -8.21
N ILE A 45 -15.87 0.21 -8.25
CA ILE A 45 -14.77 0.77 -7.46
C ILE A 45 -14.39 2.14 -8.01
N TYR A 46 -14.02 2.23 -9.28
CA TYR A 46 -13.58 3.46 -9.93
C TYR A 46 -14.65 4.54 -9.89
N LYS A 47 -15.91 4.19 -10.12
CA LYS A 47 -17.04 5.14 -10.05
C LYS A 47 -17.25 5.73 -8.65
N ARG A 48 -16.99 4.94 -7.58
CA ARG A 48 -17.02 5.45 -6.20
C ARG A 48 -15.83 6.32 -5.89
N LEU A 49 -14.65 5.94 -6.34
CA LEU A 49 -13.42 6.71 -6.16
C LEU A 49 -13.51 8.04 -6.89
N ALA A 50 -13.95 8.05 -8.15
CA ALA A 50 -14.15 9.28 -8.92
C ALA A 50 -15.07 10.28 -8.21
N LYS A 51 -16.20 9.79 -7.67
CA LYS A 51 -17.15 10.64 -6.89
C LYS A 51 -16.55 11.17 -5.59
N ARG A 52 -15.55 10.51 -5.01
CA ARG A 52 -14.95 10.91 -3.74
C ARG A 52 -13.83 11.91 -3.91
N ILE A 53 -13.06 11.79 -4.98
CA ILE A 53 -12.03 12.78 -5.34
C ILE A 53 -12.74 14.06 -5.78
N LYS A 54 -12.41 15.19 -5.15
CA LYS A 54 -12.98 16.49 -5.54
C LYS A 54 -12.66 16.77 -7.00
N GLU A 55 -13.54 17.52 -7.66
CA GLU A 55 -13.43 17.92 -9.07
C GLU A 55 -11.97 18.25 -9.47
N GLY A 56 -11.45 17.52 -10.43
CA GLY A 56 -10.08 17.62 -10.94
C GLY A 56 -9.84 16.63 -12.07
N GLU A 57 -8.65 16.65 -12.63
CA GLU A 57 -8.26 15.77 -13.73
C GLU A 57 -8.35 14.30 -13.32
N ASN A 58 -7.87 13.95 -12.12
CA ASN A 58 -7.91 12.60 -11.58
C ASN A 58 -9.34 12.03 -11.46
N SER A 59 -10.31 12.86 -11.05
CA SER A 59 -11.71 12.41 -10.99
C SER A 59 -12.26 12.07 -12.38
N LYS A 60 -11.88 12.84 -13.42
CA LYS A 60 -12.31 12.59 -14.80
C LYS A 60 -11.66 11.32 -15.37
N ILE A 61 -10.38 11.10 -15.09
CA ILE A 61 -9.67 9.89 -15.52
C ILE A 61 -10.33 8.64 -14.92
N LEU A 62 -10.56 8.64 -13.59
CA LEU A 62 -11.24 7.52 -12.94
C LEU A 62 -12.66 7.29 -13.44
N ASP A 63 -13.39 8.36 -13.76
CA ASP A 63 -14.74 8.24 -14.31
C ASP A 63 -14.71 7.67 -15.74
N GLN A 64 -13.70 8.04 -16.54
CA GLN A 64 -13.47 7.49 -17.87
C GLN A 64 -13.10 6.01 -17.83
N ILE A 65 -12.14 5.64 -16.97
CA ILE A 65 -11.77 4.23 -16.75
C ILE A 65 -13.03 3.44 -16.35
N ALA A 66 -13.81 3.93 -15.38
CA ALA A 66 -15.05 3.25 -15.00
C ALA A 66 -16.01 3.03 -16.17
N GLU A 67 -16.19 4.00 -17.08
CA GLU A 67 -17.05 3.82 -18.24
C GLU A 67 -16.45 2.80 -19.25
N ASP A 68 -15.13 2.72 -19.35
CA ASP A 68 -14.45 1.71 -20.17
C ASP A 68 -14.67 0.31 -19.59
N GLU A 69 -14.56 0.12 -18.25
CA GLU A 69 -14.87 -1.15 -17.58
C GLU A 69 -16.32 -1.59 -17.81
N LEU A 70 -17.26 -0.64 -17.76
CA LEU A 70 -18.66 -0.94 -18.07
C LEU A 70 -18.84 -1.36 -19.53
N ARG A 71 -18.06 -0.80 -20.44
CA ARG A 71 -18.05 -1.18 -21.87
C ARG A 71 -17.46 -2.58 -22.06
N HIS A 72 -16.36 -2.90 -21.40
CA HIS A 72 -15.75 -4.24 -21.39
C HIS A 72 -16.74 -5.28 -20.84
N TYR A 73 -17.38 -5.00 -19.69
CA TYR A 73 -18.42 -5.84 -19.12
C TYR A 73 -19.51 -6.16 -20.13
N ASN A 74 -20.04 -5.15 -20.84
CA ASN A 74 -21.08 -5.32 -21.84
C ASN A 74 -20.57 -6.11 -23.06
N GLY A 75 -19.32 -5.95 -23.45
CA GLY A 75 -18.66 -6.74 -24.49
C GLY A 75 -18.59 -8.23 -24.10
N TRP A 76 -18.11 -8.53 -22.89
CA TRP A 76 -18.09 -9.91 -22.39
C TRP A 76 -19.49 -10.52 -22.25
N LYS A 77 -20.48 -9.73 -21.78
CA LYS A 77 -21.87 -10.14 -21.67
C LYS A 77 -22.46 -10.59 -23.02
N HIS A 78 -22.01 -9.99 -24.11
CA HIS A 78 -22.44 -10.41 -25.45
C HIS A 78 -22.06 -11.87 -25.76
N TYR A 79 -20.90 -12.33 -25.26
CA TYR A 79 -20.43 -13.70 -25.45
C TYR A 79 -21.00 -14.69 -24.44
N THR A 80 -21.19 -14.28 -23.19
CA THR A 80 -21.72 -15.15 -22.13
C THR A 80 -23.24 -15.28 -22.17
N ASN A 81 -23.92 -14.24 -22.64
CA ASN A 81 -25.38 -14.05 -22.59
C ASN A 81 -25.92 -14.16 -21.13
N GLU A 82 -25.10 -13.79 -20.14
CA GLU A 82 -25.44 -13.80 -18.71
C GLU A 82 -25.22 -12.44 -18.06
N GLU A 83 -26.02 -12.14 -17.03
CA GLU A 83 -25.76 -11.02 -16.14
C GLU A 83 -24.97 -11.49 -14.93
N VAL A 84 -23.79 -10.92 -14.75
CA VAL A 84 -22.91 -11.22 -13.62
C VAL A 84 -22.96 -10.07 -12.63
N GLN A 85 -23.12 -10.41 -11.36
CA GLN A 85 -23.12 -9.40 -10.29
C GLN A 85 -21.70 -9.07 -9.84
N PRO A 86 -21.42 -7.81 -9.45
CA PRO A 86 -20.12 -7.43 -8.91
C PRO A 86 -19.84 -8.14 -7.58
N ARG A 87 -18.60 -8.34 -7.29
CA ARG A 87 -18.14 -8.86 -6.01
C ARG A 87 -18.18 -7.75 -4.95
N TRP A 88 -19.34 -7.51 -4.35
CA TRP A 88 -19.57 -6.41 -3.43
C TRP A 88 -18.58 -6.34 -2.26
N PHE A 89 -18.10 -7.49 -1.78
CA PHE A 89 -17.04 -7.51 -0.75
C PHE A 89 -15.78 -6.80 -1.23
N PHE A 90 -15.30 -7.10 -2.44
CA PHE A 90 -14.12 -6.45 -3.01
C PHE A 90 -14.36 -4.98 -3.36
N VAL A 91 -15.56 -4.63 -3.85
CA VAL A 91 -15.94 -3.22 -4.07
C VAL A 91 -15.74 -2.39 -2.80
N TRP A 92 -16.28 -2.86 -1.68
CA TRP A 92 -16.16 -2.15 -0.41
C TRP A 92 -14.75 -2.25 0.17
N PHE A 93 -14.09 -3.39 0.04
CA PHE A 93 -12.72 -3.60 0.53
C PHE A 93 -11.75 -2.61 -0.13
N TYR A 94 -11.67 -2.58 -1.47
CA TYR A 94 -10.76 -1.68 -2.18
C TYR A 94 -11.14 -0.21 -2.01
N TYR A 95 -12.44 0.11 -1.95
CA TYR A 95 -12.89 1.45 -1.66
C TYR A 95 -12.44 1.93 -0.27
N LEU A 96 -12.62 1.12 0.78
CA LEU A 96 -12.20 1.46 2.15
C LEU A 96 -10.68 1.50 2.29
N VAL A 97 -9.95 0.59 1.65
CA VAL A 97 -8.49 0.59 1.58
C VAL A 97 -8.00 1.88 0.91
N SER A 98 -8.60 2.28 -0.19
CA SER A 98 -8.27 3.55 -0.87
C SER A 98 -8.52 4.76 0.01
N LEU A 99 -9.57 4.76 0.84
CA LEU A 99 -9.83 5.84 1.80
C LEU A 99 -8.81 5.88 2.93
N ALA A 100 -8.42 4.72 3.45
CA ALA A 100 -7.52 4.62 4.61
C ALA A 100 -6.06 4.88 4.22
N PHE A 101 -5.58 4.28 3.12
CA PHE A 101 -4.18 4.25 2.72
C PHE A 101 -3.85 5.13 1.50
N GLY A 102 -4.83 5.80 0.94
CA GLY A 102 -4.71 6.59 -0.28
C GLY A 102 -5.25 5.83 -1.49
N PHE A 103 -5.76 6.59 -2.46
CA PHE A 103 -6.39 5.98 -3.63
C PHE A 103 -5.37 5.20 -4.47
N THR A 104 -4.15 5.72 -4.62
CA THR A 104 -3.04 5.08 -5.31
C THR A 104 -2.73 3.69 -4.76
N PHE A 105 -2.67 3.55 -3.41
CA PHE A 105 -2.43 2.27 -2.78
C PHE A 105 -3.55 1.27 -3.08
N GLY A 106 -4.81 1.72 -2.98
CA GLY A 106 -5.97 0.86 -3.22
C GLY A 106 -6.05 0.37 -4.66
N VAL A 107 -5.79 1.25 -5.63
CA VAL A 107 -5.75 0.91 -7.06
C VAL A 107 -4.60 -0.06 -7.36
N LYS A 108 -3.38 0.25 -6.93
CA LYS A 108 -2.23 -0.67 -7.13
C LYS A 108 -2.41 -2.03 -6.47
N LEU A 109 -3.05 -2.06 -5.30
CA LEU A 109 -3.37 -3.34 -4.65
C LEU A 109 -4.36 -4.16 -5.48
N MET A 110 -5.29 -3.49 -6.17
CA MET A 110 -6.24 -4.12 -7.09
C MET A 110 -5.52 -4.67 -8.32
N GLU A 111 -4.70 -3.86 -8.99
CA GLU A 111 -3.89 -4.26 -10.16
C GLU A 111 -2.99 -5.46 -9.87
N MET A 112 -2.29 -5.48 -8.73
CA MET A 112 -1.49 -6.65 -8.32
C MET A 112 -2.32 -7.94 -8.19
N GLY A 113 -3.63 -7.83 -7.95
CA GLY A 113 -4.56 -8.94 -7.97
C GLY A 113 -4.83 -9.45 -9.39
N GLU A 114 -4.83 -8.55 -10.37
CA GLU A 114 -5.16 -8.81 -11.77
C GLU A 114 -4.01 -9.37 -12.58
N GLU A 115 -2.75 -8.99 -12.32
CA GLU A 115 -1.58 -9.56 -12.99
C GLU A 115 -1.61 -11.10 -12.99
N LYS A 116 -2.15 -11.71 -11.92
CA LYS A 116 -2.35 -13.16 -11.84
C LYS A 116 -3.48 -13.67 -12.73
N ALA A 117 -4.40 -12.82 -13.13
CA ALA A 117 -5.51 -13.14 -14.03
C ALA A 117 -5.14 -12.95 -15.52
N GLN A 118 -4.16 -12.11 -15.84
CA GLN A 118 -3.70 -11.80 -17.20
C GLN A 118 -3.25 -13.05 -18.00
N VAL A 119 -2.73 -14.07 -17.33
CA VAL A 119 -2.38 -15.37 -17.96
C VAL A 119 -3.55 -15.98 -18.78
N ASN A 120 -4.78 -15.58 -18.51
CA ASN A 120 -5.96 -16.09 -19.17
C ASN A 120 -6.33 -15.34 -20.47
N TYR A 121 -5.91 -14.07 -20.63
CA TYR A 121 -6.23 -13.26 -21.82
C TYR A 121 -5.66 -13.85 -23.11
N GLU A 122 -4.42 -14.38 -23.10
CA GLU A 122 -3.82 -15.00 -24.28
C GLU A 122 -4.62 -16.20 -24.80
N SER A 123 -5.20 -16.98 -23.90
CA SER A 123 -6.03 -18.14 -24.28
C SER A 123 -7.39 -17.72 -24.83
N VAL A 124 -7.96 -16.64 -24.33
CA VAL A 124 -9.26 -16.11 -24.74
C VAL A 124 -9.14 -15.34 -26.05
N SER A 125 -8.07 -14.58 -26.27
CA SER A 125 -7.84 -13.79 -27.49
C SER A 125 -7.74 -14.63 -28.77
N LYS A 126 -7.37 -15.91 -28.64
CA LYS A 126 -7.37 -16.87 -29.76
C LYS A 126 -8.78 -17.20 -30.24
N VAL A 127 -9.79 -17.01 -29.41
CA VAL A 127 -11.20 -17.35 -29.69
C VAL A 127 -12.03 -16.08 -29.83
N ILE A 128 -11.77 -15.07 -29.02
CA ILE A 128 -12.47 -13.79 -28.99
C ILE A 128 -11.45 -12.69 -29.34
N PRO A 129 -11.46 -12.15 -30.56
CA PRO A 129 -10.47 -11.15 -31.01
C PRO A 129 -10.47 -9.85 -30.17
N GLU A 130 -11.65 -9.45 -29.66
CA GLU A 130 -11.81 -8.24 -28.84
C GLU A 130 -11.07 -8.33 -27.50
N ALA A 131 -10.78 -9.54 -27.00
CA ALA A 131 -10.00 -9.74 -25.80
C ALA A 131 -8.64 -9.06 -25.86
N LYS A 132 -8.00 -9.05 -27.06
CA LYS A 132 -6.72 -8.35 -27.24
C LYS A 132 -6.88 -6.83 -27.10
N GLN A 133 -7.96 -6.28 -27.65
CA GLN A 133 -8.23 -4.85 -27.55
C GLN A 133 -8.47 -4.45 -26.10
N TYR A 134 -9.24 -5.22 -25.33
CA TYR A 134 -9.47 -4.95 -23.91
C TYR A 134 -8.16 -5.01 -23.11
N HIS A 135 -7.33 -6.01 -23.34
CA HIS A 135 -6.01 -6.07 -22.72
C HIS A 135 -5.13 -4.85 -23.03
N ASP A 136 -5.08 -4.41 -24.30
CA ASP A 136 -4.32 -3.22 -24.70
C ASP A 136 -4.91 -1.91 -24.08
N GLU A 137 -6.19 -1.91 -23.73
CA GLU A 137 -6.86 -0.81 -23.03
C GLU A 137 -6.55 -0.85 -21.52
N GLU A 138 -6.53 -2.04 -20.89
CA GLU A 138 -6.09 -2.22 -19.50
C GLU A 138 -4.65 -1.71 -19.27
N ASP A 139 -3.72 -2.03 -20.19
CA ASP A 139 -2.34 -1.48 -20.11
C ASP A 139 -2.32 0.06 -20.13
N LYS A 140 -3.26 0.69 -20.83
CA LYS A 140 -3.39 2.17 -20.83
C LYS A 140 -3.99 2.68 -19.54
N HIS A 141 -4.99 1.99 -18.98
CA HIS A 141 -5.57 2.32 -17.68
C HIS A 141 -4.50 2.28 -16.59
N GLU A 142 -3.68 1.22 -16.57
CA GLU A 142 -2.53 1.10 -15.65
C GLU A 142 -1.60 2.30 -15.76
N HIS A 143 -1.18 2.68 -16.97
CA HIS A 143 -0.32 3.85 -17.18
C HIS A 143 -0.96 5.15 -16.71
N GLN A 144 -2.24 5.38 -17.00
CA GLN A 144 -2.97 6.56 -16.55
C GLN A 144 -3.08 6.61 -15.03
N LEU A 145 -3.35 5.46 -14.40
CA LEU A 145 -3.41 5.34 -12.95
C LEU A 145 -2.04 5.59 -12.31
N LEU A 146 -0.94 5.15 -12.94
CA LEU A 146 0.42 5.43 -12.52
C LEU A 146 0.77 6.94 -12.61
N GLU A 147 0.31 7.63 -13.65
CA GLU A 147 0.52 9.08 -13.82
C GLU A 147 -0.26 9.93 -12.80
N MET A 148 -1.37 9.40 -12.26
CA MET A 148 -2.16 10.05 -11.20
C MET A 148 -1.47 10.04 -9.83
N LEU A 149 -0.25 9.51 -9.72
CA LEU A 149 0.47 9.22 -8.46
C LEU A 149 0.94 10.43 -7.66
N ASP A 150 0.51 11.65 -7.96
CA ASP A 150 0.88 12.85 -7.21
C ASP A 150 -0.02 13.07 -5.98
N GLU A 151 -0.27 11.99 -5.21
CA GLU A 151 -0.92 12.13 -3.91
C GLU A 151 0.05 12.71 -2.88
N GLU A 152 -0.41 13.71 -2.15
CA GLU A 152 0.35 14.33 -1.05
C GLU A 152 0.93 13.27 -0.09
N ARG A 153 0.19 12.19 0.19
CA ARG A 153 0.64 11.10 1.06
C ARG A 153 1.86 10.36 0.52
N LEU A 154 1.92 10.11 -0.80
CA LEU A 154 3.07 9.47 -1.44
C LEU A 154 4.28 10.40 -1.50
N GLN A 155 4.05 11.68 -1.71
CA GLN A 155 5.10 12.70 -1.68
C GLN A 155 5.83 12.71 -0.35
N TYR A 156 5.10 12.58 0.79
CA TYR A 156 5.68 12.52 2.13
C TYR A 156 5.96 11.09 2.65
N ALA A 157 5.73 10.06 1.85
CA ALA A 157 6.02 8.68 2.26
C ALA A 157 7.48 8.48 2.67
N GLY A 158 8.43 9.16 2.00
CA GLY A 158 9.85 9.14 2.37
C GLY A 158 10.09 9.66 3.79
N SER A 159 9.41 10.75 4.18
CA SER A 159 9.52 11.34 5.51
C SER A 159 8.92 10.42 6.60
N VAL A 160 7.80 9.74 6.28
CA VAL A 160 7.23 8.71 7.17
C VAL A 160 8.19 7.52 7.30
N VAL A 161 8.77 7.06 6.17
CA VAL A 161 9.78 5.97 6.15
C VAL A 161 10.94 6.31 7.05
N LEU A 162 11.48 7.53 6.92
CA LEU A 162 12.63 7.97 7.70
C LEU A 162 12.34 7.90 9.21
N GLY A 163 11.23 8.52 9.65
CA GLY A 163 10.87 8.53 11.06
C GLY A 163 10.58 7.14 11.63
N LEU A 164 9.91 6.30 10.86
CA LEU A 164 9.55 4.95 11.28
C LEU A 164 10.78 4.02 11.35
N ASN A 165 11.66 4.07 10.34
CA ASN A 165 12.85 3.23 10.28
C ASN A 165 13.82 3.57 11.41
N ASP A 166 14.04 4.85 11.68
CA ASP A 166 14.91 5.29 12.75
C ASP A 166 14.37 4.85 14.11
N ALA A 167 13.08 5.08 14.39
CA ALA A 167 12.45 4.63 15.61
C ALA A 167 12.53 3.10 15.80
N LEU A 168 12.34 2.32 14.73
CA LEU A 168 12.40 0.86 14.78
C LEU A 168 13.82 0.32 15.04
N VAL A 169 14.85 0.98 14.54
CA VAL A 169 16.25 0.56 14.75
C VAL A 169 16.77 1.08 16.08
N GLU A 170 16.68 2.39 16.31
CA GLU A 170 17.23 3.03 17.49
C GLU A 170 16.51 2.60 18.77
N LEU A 171 15.20 2.77 18.84
CA LEU A 171 14.46 2.50 20.06
C LEU A 171 14.37 1.00 20.38
N THR A 172 14.24 0.13 19.38
CA THR A 172 14.28 -1.32 19.60
C THR A 172 15.62 -1.74 20.20
N GLY A 173 16.73 -1.19 19.69
CA GLY A 173 18.06 -1.38 20.23
C GLY A 173 18.20 -0.83 21.66
N ALA A 174 17.74 0.40 21.90
CA ALA A 174 17.78 1.01 23.22
C ALA A 174 16.97 0.21 24.25
N LEU A 175 15.72 -0.18 23.94
CA LEU A 175 14.88 -0.98 24.83
C LEU A 175 15.48 -2.35 25.14
N ALA A 176 16.11 -3.01 24.14
CA ALA A 176 16.80 -4.29 24.34
C ALA A 176 17.98 -4.14 25.31
N GLY A 177 18.81 -3.12 25.10
CA GLY A 177 19.94 -2.82 25.99
C GLY A 177 19.50 -2.44 27.41
N LEU A 178 18.51 -1.55 27.53
CA LEU A 178 17.94 -1.11 28.82
C LEU A 178 17.27 -2.26 29.57
N THR A 179 16.63 -3.19 28.87
CA THR A 179 15.98 -4.36 29.49
C THR A 179 16.99 -5.19 30.26
N LEU A 180 18.18 -5.43 29.69
CA LEU A 180 19.20 -6.18 30.39
C LEU A 180 19.94 -5.36 31.45
N ALA A 181 20.16 -4.08 31.18
CA ALA A 181 20.86 -3.21 32.09
C ALA A 181 20.04 -2.88 33.35
N LEU A 182 18.76 -2.52 33.20
CA LEU A 182 17.94 -2.01 34.30
C LEU A 182 17.07 -3.07 34.98
N GLN A 183 16.63 -4.09 34.28
CA GLN A 183 15.75 -5.16 34.77
C GLN A 183 14.51 -4.65 35.56
N ASN A 184 14.01 -3.49 35.19
CA ASN A 184 12.88 -2.82 35.80
C ASN A 184 12.00 -2.20 34.72
N GLY A 185 10.84 -2.77 34.46
CA GLY A 185 9.95 -2.34 33.36
C GLY A 185 9.54 -0.88 33.44
N LYS A 186 9.32 -0.32 34.65
CA LYS A 186 8.97 1.10 34.81
C LYS A 186 10.12 2.03 34.42
N LEU A 187 11.34 1.68 34.81
CA LEU A 187 12.53 2.46 34.45
C LEU A 187 12.84 2.34 32.96
N ILE A 188 12.63 1.14 32.37
CA ILE A 188 12.78 0.91 30.92
C ILE A 188 11.75 1.75 30.16
N ALA A 189 10.47 1.71 30.56
CA ALA A 189 9.43 2.50 29.93
C ALA A 189 9.70 4.01 30.04
N LEU A 190 10.08 4.49 31.22
CA LEU A 190 10.40 5.90 31.44
C LEU A 190 11.58 6.35 30.56
N SER A 191 12.66 5.59 30.54
CA SER A 191 13.84 5.89 29.71
C SER A 191 13.49 5.84 28.21
N GLY A 192 12.76 4.81 27.78
CA GLY A 192 12.31 4.66 26.40
C GLY A 192 11.41 5.81 25.94
N LEU A 193 10.47 6.25 26.77
CA LEU A 193 9.62 7.42 26.46
C LEU A 193 10.43 8.72 26.36
N ILE A 194 11.31 8.99 27.33
CA ILE A 194 12.12 10.21 27.31
C ILE A 194 13.01 10.23 26.07
N THR A 195 13.73 9.14 25.82
CA THR A 195 14.62 9.01 24.66
C THR A 195 13.83 9.09 23.36
N GLY A 196 12.72 8.35 23.26
CA GLY A 196 11.89 8.31 22.05
C GLY A 196 11.22 9.65 21.72
N ILE A 197 10.76 10.41 22.73
CA ILE A 197 10.22 11.76 22.51
C ILE A 197 11.34 12.72 22.04
N ALA A 198 12.49 12.67 22.70
CA ALA A 198 13.64 13.51 22.32
C ALA A 198 14.12 13.19 20.88
N ALA A 199 14.23 11.91 20.55
CA ALA A 199 14.61 11.45 19.21
C ALA A 199 13.57 11.87 18.16
N SER A 200 12.27 11.75 18.44
CA SER A 200 11.20 12.21 17.53
C SER A 200 11.31 13.70 17.21
N LEU A 201 11.57 14.53 18.22
CA LEU A 201 11.76 15.97 18.01
C LEU A 201 13.03 16.27 17.21
N SER A 202 14.12 15.54 17.49
CA SER A 202 15.40 15.66 16.77
C SER A 202 15.24 15.28 15.30
N MET A 203 14.60 14.13 15.02
CA MET A 203 14.35 13.67 13.64
C MET A 203 13.41 14.61 12.89
N SER A 204 12.38 15.14 13.55
CA SER A 204 11.48 16.15 12.94
C SER A 204 12.24 17.42 12.56
N ALA A 205 13.14 17.89 13.43
CA ALA A 205 13.97 19.06 13.16
C ALA A 205 14.97 18.78 12.02
N SER A 206 15.58 17.61 12.00
CA SER A 206 16.50 17.18 10.93
C SER A 206 15.79 17.11 9.57
N GLU A 207 14.60 16.50 9.52
CA GLU A 207 13.80 16.43 8.30
C GLU A 207 13.35 17.81 7.81
N TYR A 208 13.00 18.73 8.74
CA TYR A 208 12.70 20.12 8.39
C TYR A 208 13.89 20.79 7.71
N LEU A 209 15.08 20.66 8.29
CA LEU A 209 16.29 21.29 7.75
C LEU A 209 16.74 20.67 6.44
N SER A 210 16.67 19.33 6.32
CA SER A 210 16.99 18.60 5.10
C SER A 210 16.06 19.05 3.96
N THR A 211 14.75 18.93 4.15
CA THR A 211 13.75 19.31 3.13
C THR A 211 13.84 20.80 2.75
N ARG A 212 14.21 21.68 3.70
CA ARG A 212 14.40 23.10 3.42
C ARG A 212 15.66 23.37 2.57
N SER A 213 16.69 22.54 2.70
CA SER A 213 17.97 22.71 1.99
C SER A 213 17.99 22.02 0.61
N GLU A 214 17.03 21.14 0.34
CA GLU A 214 16.90 20.43 -0.93
C GLU A 214 16.03 21.22 -1.91
N GLU A 215 16.33 21.14 -3.21
CA GLU A 215 15.47 21.61 -4.29
C GLU A 215 14.32 20.60 -4.50
N THR A 216 13.34 20.60 -3.61
CA THR A 216 12.19 19.68 -3.62
C THR A 216 10.87 20.45 -3.59
N THR A 217 9.81 19.85 -4.13
CA THR A 217 8.46 20.39 -4.06
C THR A 217 7.79 20.18 -2.69
N LYS A 218 8.42 19.45 -1.77
CA LYS A 218 7.89 19.15 -0.45
C LYS A 218 7.90 20.39 0.45
N HIS A 219 6.84 20.54 1.25
CA HIS A 219 6.80 21.61 2.25
C HIS A 219 7.54 21.16 3.52
N PRO A 220 8.62 21.86 3.97
CA PRO A 220 9.48 21.40 5.08
C PRO A 220 8.74 21.10 6.39
N VAL A 221 7.77 21.96 6.77
CA VAL A 221 6.98 21.76 8.00
C VAL A 221 6.14 20.49 7.92
N ARG A 222 5.53 20.18 6.76
CA ARG A 222 4.73 18.97 6.59
C ARG A 222 5.61 17.72 6.66
N ALA A 223 6.77 17.72 6.00
CA ALA A 223 7.73 16.63 6.07
C ALA A 223 8.13 16.33 7.52
N ALA A 224 8.52 17.36 8.28
CA ALA A 224 8.86 17.26 9.70
C ALA A 224 7.71 16.69 10.55
N VAL A 225 6.47 17.15 10.32
CA VAL A 225 5.29 16.66 11.05
C VAL A 225 5.01 15.19 10.74
N TYR A 226 5.09 14.77 9.47
CA TYR A 226 4.93 13.36 9.09
C TYR A 226 5.99 12.47 9.73
N THR A 227 7.27 12.88 9.72
CA THR A 227 8.36 12.17 10.39
C THR A 227 8.12 12.05 11.89
N GLY A 228 7.82 13.16 12.57
CA GLY A 228 7.60 13.18 14.00
C GLY A 228 6.40 12.34 14.46
N ILE A 229 5.29 12.42 13.75
CA ILE A 229 4.09 11.61 14.06
C ILE A 229 4.39 10.11 13.88
N ALA A 230 5.04 9.72 12.78
CA ALA A 230 5.41 8.34 12.53
C ALA A 230 6.34 7.81 13.65
N TYR A 231 7.32 8.61 14.04
CA TYR A 231 8.24 8.30 15.14
C TYR A 231 7.50 8.11 16.47
N ILE A 232 6.67 9.08 16.90
CA ILE A 232 5.94 9.03 18.17
C ILE A 232 4.99 7.84 18.24
N ILE A 233 4.27 7.53 17.15
CA ILE A 233 3.40 6.35 17.10
C ILE A 233 4.21 5.08 17.31
N THR A 234 5.36 4.96 16.64
CA THR A 234 6.25 3.80 16.77
C THR A 234 6.79 3.68 18.18
N VAL A 235 7.28 4.77 18.78
CA VAL A 235 7.74 4.82 20.18
C VAL A 235 6.64 4.33 21.14
N SER A 236 5.43 4.86 20.96
CA SER A 236 4.29 4.51 21.82
C SER A 236 3.98 3.01 21.75
N LEU A 237 3.98 2.41 20.55
CA LEU A 237 3.71 0.99 20.35
C LEU A 237 4.83 0.11 20.93
N LEU A 238 6.11 0.51 20.80
CA LEU A 238 7.24 -0.28 21.29
C LEU A 238 7.39 -0.22 22.81
N VAL A 239 7.03 0.89 23.45
CA VAL A 239 7.13 1.06 24.91
C VAL A 239 5.90 0.50 25.64
N LEU A 240 4.77 0.38 24.94
CA LEU A 240 3.50 -0.04 25.52
C LEU A 240 3.56 -1.34 26.37
N PRO A 241 4.26 -2.42 25.95
CA PRO A 241 4.36 -3.63 26.78
C PRO A 241 4.91 -3.35 28.18
N TYR A 242 5.98 -2.58 28.29
CA TYR A 242 6.60 -2.22 29.58
C TYR A 242 5.73 -1.34 30.46
N LEU A 243 4.76 -0.61 29.88
CA LEU A 243 3.78 0.18 30.64
C LEU A 243 2.66 -0.69 31.21
N ILE A 244 2.27 -1.74 30.47
CA ILE A 244 1.16 -2.64 30.84
C ILE A 244 1.60 -3.66 31.89
N SER A 245 2.78 -4.26 31.72
CA SER A 245 3.25 -5.39 32.53
C SER A 245 4.68 -5.16 33.06
N PRO A 246 4.94 -4.12 33.84
CA PRO A 246 6.30 -3.71 34.19
C PRO A 246 7.11 -4.74 35.02
N GLU A 247 6.46 -5.79 35.52
CA GLU A 247 7.09 -6.86 36.28
C GLU A 247 7.67 -7.99 35.41
N THR A 248 7.30 -8.02 34.12
CA THR A 248 7.68 -9.09 33.17
C THR A 248 8.61 -8.58 32.07
N PHE A 249 9.59 -7.77 32.42
CA PHE A 249 10.42 -7.01 31.48
C PHE A 249 11.09 -7.85 30.33
N TYR A 250 11.40 -9.13 30.54
CA TYR A 250 11.88 -10.01 29.45
C TYR A 250 10.77 -10.39 28.49
N LEU A 251 9.56 -10.67 29.00
CA LEU A 251 8.40 -10.94 28.14
C LEU A 251 8.01 -9.67 27.38
N ASP A 252 8.08 -8.52 28.03
CA ASP A 252 7.81 -7.22 27.40
C ASP A 252 8.79 -6.94 26.27
N LEU A 253 10.09 -7.30 26.43
CA LEU A 253 11.06 -7.23 25.35
C LEU A 253 10.65 -8.12 24.15
N VAL A 254 10.25 -9.36 24.41
CA VAL A 254 9.80 -10.27 23.34
C VAL A 254 8.59 -9.68 22.60
N ILE A 255 7.60 -9.15 23.34
CA ILE A 255 6.42 -8.51 22.74
C ILE A 255 6.83 -7.28 21.93
N THR A 256 7.75 -6.44 22.45
CA THR A 256 8.30 -5.27 21.76
C THR A 256 8.99 -5.66 20.44
N LEU A 257 9.83 -6.71 20.44
CA LEU A 257 10.49 -7.21 19.23
C LEU A 257 9.48 -7.73 18.21
N LEU A 258 8.46 -8.48 18.66
CA LEU A 258 7.38 -8.95 17.78
C LEU A 258 6.58 -7.77 17.21
N THR A 259 6.29 -6.76 18.02
CA THR A 259 5.62 -5.54 17.59
C THR A 259 6.46 -4.78 16.55
N ALA A 260 7.77 -4.66 16.77
CA ALA A 260 8.69 -4.06 15.80
C ALA A 260 8.66 -4.80 14.45
N VAL A 261 8.77 -6.12 14.48
CA VAL A 261 8.70 -6.95 13.25
C VAL A 261 7.34 -6.82 12.56
N ALA A 262 6.25 -6.75 13.31
CA ALA A 262 4.90 -6.53 12.76
C ALA A 262 4.78 -5.16 12.08
N ILE A 263 5.28 -4.09 12.72
CA ILE A 263 5.30 -2.74 12.13
C ILE A 263 6.14 -2.73 10.85
N ILE A 264 7.34 -3.33 10.89
CA ILE A 264 8.21 -3.48 9.71
C ILE A 264 7.47 -4.20 8.58
N ALA A 265 6.76 -5.29 8.87
CA ALA A 265 6.03 -6.05 7.87
C ALA A 265 4.90 -5.24 7.24
N VAL A 266 4.03 -4.64 8.05
CA VAL A 266 2.89 -3.85 7.57
C VAL A 266 3.36 -2.65 6.75
N PHE A 267 4.36 -1.94 7.24
CA PHE A 267 4.84 -0.74 6.57
C PHE A 267 5.60 -1.05 5.27
N ASN A 268 6.49 -2.05 5.26
CA ASN A 268 7.18 -2.44 4.03
C ASN A 268 6.21 -3.05 3.01
N TYR A 269 5.13 -3.71 3.45
CA TYR A 269 4.08 -4.14 2.54
C TYR A 269 3.39 -2.93 1.88
N TYR A 270 3.04 -1.91 2.68
CA TYR A 270 2.47 -0.67 2.14
C TYR A 270 3.38 -0.01 1.09
N ILE A 271 4.67 0.16 1.41
CA ILE A 271 5.63 0.78 0.48
C ILE A 271 5.86 -0.09 -0.76
N SER A 272 5.93 -1.40 -0.59
CA SER A 272 6.09 -2.37 -1.67
C SER A 272 4.96 -2.25 -2.69
N VAL A 273 3.71 -2.23 -2.22
CA VAL A 273 2.53 -2.02 -3.07
C VAL A 273 2.57 -0.63 -3.72
N ALA A 274 2.78 0.43 -2.91
CA ALA A 274 2.73 1.81 -3.40
C ALA A 274 3.83 2.13 -4.44
N LYS A 275 5.01 1.53 -4.32
CA LYS A 275 6.18 1.81 -5.19
C LYS A 275 6.51 0.69 -6.18
N GLY A 276 5.80 -0.44 -6.15
CA GLY A 276 6.13 -1.59 -7.00
C GLY A 276 7.45 -2.28 -6.63
N GLU A 277 7.91 -2.18 -5.37
CA GLU A 277 9.17 -2.72 -4.91
C GLU A 277 9.01 -4.11 -4.26
N SER A 278 10.09 -4.91 -4.18
CA SER A 278 10.04 -6.24 -3.58
C SER A 278 9.84 -6.19 -2.06
N PHE A 279 8.68 -6.64 -1.58
CA PHE A 279 8.39 -6.75 -0.15
C PHE A 279 9.43 -7.57 0.61
N LYS A 280 9.81 -8.75 0.08
CA LYS A 280 10.75 -9.66 0.76
C LYS A 280 12.11 -9.01 0.99
N ALA A 281 12.65 -8.31 -0.01
CA ALA A 281 13.95 -7.66 0.09
C ALA A 281 13.93 -6.57 1.17
N ARG A 282 12.96 -5.66 1.10
CA ARG A 282 12.82 -4.55 2.07
C ARG A 282 12.54 -5.04 3.48
N PHE A 283 11.65 -6.01 3.63
CA PHE A 283 11.33 -6.59 4.93
C PHE A 283 12.55 -7.25 5.59
N LEU A 284 13.29 -8.08 4.85
CA LEU A 284 14.47 -8.76 5.38
C LEU A 284 15.59 -7.78 5.73
N GLU A 285 15.79 -6.75 4.91
CA GLU A 285 16.77 -5.70 5.18
C GLU A 285 16.44 -4.96 6.50
N MET A 286 15.22 -4.44 6.62
CA MET A 286 14.79 -3.68 7.80
C MET A 286 14.73 -4.55 9.06
N ALA A 287 14.14 -5.74 8.99
CA ALA A 287 14.05 -6.64 10.13
C ALA A 287 15.45 -7.12 10.55
N GLY A 288 16.31 -7.42 9.58
CA GLY A 288 17.70 -7.81 9.85
C GLY A 288 18.49 -6.71 10.54
N LEU A 289 18.40 -5.46 10.06
CA LEU A 289 19.05 -4.32 10.69
C LEU A 289 18.53 -4.08 12.11
N SER A 290 17.21 -3.97 12.28
CA SER A 290 16.59 -3.69 13.58
C SER A 290 16.92 -4.77 14.62
N LEU A 291 16.79 -6.05 14.27
CA LEU A 291 17.09 -7.16 15.18
C LEU A 291 18.59 -7.31 15.46
N SER A 292 19.46 -7.00 14.50
CA SER A 292 20.92 -7.02 14.71
C SER A 292 21.34 -5.92 15.70
N VAL A 293 20.80 -4.71 15.56
CA VAL A 293 21.06 -3.62 16.50
C VAL A 293 20.50 -3.96 17.88
N ALA A 294 19.30 -4.54 17.96
CA ALA A 294 18.70 -4.98 19.22
C ALA A 294 19.57 -6.04 19.91
N ALA A 295 20.04 -7.05 19.19
CA ALA A 295 20.90 -8.10 19.72
C ALA A 295 22.25 -7.53 20.20
N PHE A 296 22.85 -6.64 19.43
CA PHE A 296 24.12 -5.98 19.81
C PHE A 296 23.94 -5.12 21.04
N SER A 297 22.92 -4.28 21.09
CA SER A 297 22.60 -3.43 22.24
C SER A 297 22.28 -4.24 23.50
N PHE A 298 21.60 -5.39 23.35
CA PHE A 298 21.34 -6.30 24.46
C PHE A 298 22.65 -6.83 25.07
N VAL A 299 23.60 -7.24 24.23
CA VAL A 299 24.94 -7.68 24.69
C VAL A 299 25.70 -6.54 25.35
N ILE A 300 25.68 -5.34 24.81
CA ILE A 300 26.29 -4.15 25.42
C ILE A 300 25.66 -3.88 26.79
N GLY A 301 24.34 -3.93 26.90
CA GLY A 301 23.65 -3.72 28.19
C GLY A 301 24.10 -4.71 29.25
N TYR A 302 24.37 -5.98 28.87
CA TYR A 302 24.96 -6.96 29.79
C TYR A 302 26.34 -6.55 30.30
N PHE A 303 27.24 -6.18 29.40
CA PHE A 303 28.61 -5.78 29.80
C PHE A 303 28.64 -4.49 30.65
N ILE A 304 27.83 -3.50 30.28
CA ILE A 304 27.71 -2.24 31.03
C ILE A 304 27.24 -2.51 32.46
N ARG A 305 26.23 -3.33 32.65
CA ARG A 305 25.71 -3.73 33.95
C ARG A 305 26.79 -4.42 34.80
N GLN A 306 27.50 -5.39 34.22
CA GLN A 306 28.60 -6.07 34.93
C GLN A 306 29.72 -5.13 35.31
N TRP A 307 30.10 -4.21 34.40
CA TRP A 307 31.23 -3.29 34.64
C TRP A 307 30.91 -2.20 35.67
N LEU A 308 29.70 -1.71 35.67
CA LEU A 308 29.26 -0.66 36.61
C LEU A 308 28.85 -1.22 37.99
N GLY A 309 28.72 -2.53 38.13
CA GLY A 309 28.32 -3.17 39.40
C GLY A 309 26.92 -2.75 39.87
N VAL A 310 26.03 -2.42 38.94
CA VAL A 310 24.65 -1.98 39.26
C VAL A 310 23.84 -3.20 39.68
N GLU A 311 23.73 -3.43 40.99
CA GLU A 311 22.71 -4.31 41.57
C GLU A 311 21.44 -3.49 41.80
N ILE A 312 20.35 -3.87 41.07
CA ILE A 312 19.03 -3.24 41.23
C ILE A 312 18.11 -4.24 41.92
#